data_541c88bccac638a0f9816551357a17f0
#
_entry.id   541c88bccac638a0f9816551357a17f0
#
_cell.length_a   1.000
_cell.length_b   1.000
_cell.length_c   1.000
_cell.angle_alpha   90.00
_cell.angle_beta   90.00
_cell.angle_gamma   90.00
#
_symmetry.space_group_name_H-M   'P 1'
#
loop_
_entity.id
_entity.type
_entity.pdbx_description
1 polymer ?
#
loop_
_entity_poly.entity_id
_entity_poly.type
_entity_poly.pdbx_seq_one_letter_code
_entity_poly.pdbx_strand_id
1 'polypeptide(L)'
;MIKKTYTIPPVSQGCPVLDYEVNVEVDGTFYGCCWTTDYRFKSIKKLRRWQAEQKKIFTQNLWPEACKICMTKERNTNFSLRVEQIKENYPGYNPLISQPNILQSQVSLKNLCNLACIICTPTSSSGIYDLSKNFNFLPTNWTSKDPKWIDSKETMAKFTRQA
;
A
#
# COMPACT_ATOMS: atom_id res chain seq x y z
N MET A 1 24.80 1.51 -10.27
CA MET A 1 23.51 2.12 -9.91
C MET A 1 23.76 3.51 -9.34
N ILE A 2 23.32 4.56 -10.04
CA ILE A 2 23.45 5.94 -9.53
C ILE A 2 22.38 6.09 -8.43
N LYS A 3 22.79 6.29 -7.18
CA LYS A 3 21.84 6.63 -6.11
C LYS A 3 21.29 8.04 -6.39
N LYS A 4 20.04 8.14 -6.75
CA LYS A 4 19.35 9.44 -6.82
C LYS A 4 19.31 10.03 -5.42
N THR A 5 19.86 11.23 -5.25
CA THR A 5 19.78 11.97 -3.99
C THR A 5 18.69 13.02 -4.15
N TYR A 6 17.70 12.99 -3.27
CA TYR A 6 16.60 13.94 -3.29
C TYR A 6 16.72 14.95 -2.14
N THR A 7 16.31 16.19 -2.41
CA THR A 7 15.98 17.12 -1.32
C THR A 7 14.67 16.67 -0.69
N ILE A 8 14.67 16.42 0.61
CA ILE A 8 13.49 15.96 1.34
C ILE A 8 12.44 17.07 1.35
N PRO A 9 11.22 16.82 0.87
CA PRO A 9 10.13 17.78 0.97
C PRO A 9 9.72 18.02 2.42
N PRO A 10 9.23 19.22 2.79
CA PRO A 10 8.75 19.48 4.14
C PRO A 10 7.62 18.51 4.53
N VAL A 11 7.52 18.20 5.82
CA VAL A 11 6.51 17.26 6.32
C VAL A 11 5.09 17.75 6.00
N SER A 12 4.86 19.06 6.12
CA SER A 12 3.58 19.70 5.81
C SER A 12 3.13 19.57 4.34
N GLN A 13 4.05 19.23 3.42
CA GLN A 13 3.67 18.91 2.04
C GLN A 13 2.90 17.58 1.95
N GLY A 14 2.91 16.74 2.99
CA GLY A 14 2.13 15.52 3.03
C GLY A 14 2.62 14.44 2.07
N CYS A 15 1.70 13.61 1.61
CA CYS A 15 1.98 12.49 0.70
C CYS A 15 0.87 12.37 -0.36
N PRO A 16 1.20 12.38 -1.66
CA PRO A 16 0.21 12.27 -2.75
C PRO A 16 -0.62 10.99 -2.70
N VAL A 17 -0.08 9.90 -2.17
CA VAL A 17 -0.77 8.62 -1.99
C VAL A 17 -2.10 8.78 -1.23
N LEU A 18 -2.16 9.71 -0.27
CA LEU A 18 -3.37 9.95 0.53
C LEU A 18 -4.51 10.56 -0.29
N ASP A 19 -4.21 11.25 -1.39
CA ASP A 19 -5.22 11.82 -2.27
C ASP A 19 -5.50 10.95 -3.49
N TYR A 20 -4.48 10.28 -4.03
CA TYR A 20 -4.52 9.76 -5.40
C TYR A 20 -4.49 8.23 -5.50
N GLU A 21 -4.16 7.50 -4.43
CA GLU A 21 -4.05 6.05 -4.51
C GLU A 21 -5.15 5.33 -3.72
N VAL A 22 -5.69 4.30 -4.34
CA VAL A 22 -6.58 3.31 -3.74
C VAL A 22 -6.19 1.95 -4.26
N ASN A 23 -5.84 1.04 -3.38
CA ASN A 23 -5.48 -0.32 -3.73
C ASN A 23 -6.48 -1.31 -3.15
N VAL A 24 -6.61 -2.46 -3.79
CA VAL A 24 -7.57 -3.51 -3.42
C VAL A 24 -6.86 -4.84 -3.30
N GLU A 25 -7.00 -5.47 -2.15
CA GLU A 25 -6.52 -6.84 -1.93
C GLU A 25 -7.47 -7.89 -2.49
N VAL A 26 -6.99 -9.11 -2.63
CA VAL A 26 -7.79 -10.24 -3.15
C VAL A 26 -9.05 -10.51 -2.34
N ASP A 27 -9.06 -10.21 -1.04
CA ASP A 27 -10.23 -10.37 -0.16
C ASP A 27 -11.23 -9.21 -0.29
N GLY A 28 -10.95 -8.23 -1.16
CA GLY A 28 -11.77 -7.04 -1.38
C GLY A 28 -11.58 -5.96 -0.32
N THR A 29 -10.56 -6.05 0.53
CA THR A 29 -10.20 -4.94 1.41
C THR A 29 -9.41 -3.87 0.68
N PHE A 30 -9.51 -2.64 1.16
CA PHE A 30 -8.91 -1.45 0.58
C PHE A 30 -7.74 -0.96 1.41
N TYR A 31 -6.71 -0.44 0.74
CA TYR A 31 -5.60 0.26 1.39
C TYR A 31 -5.06 1.38 0.50
N GLY A 32 -4.41 2.38 1.11
CA GLY A 32 -3.91 3.54 0.39
C GLY A 32 -2.43 3.47 0.06
N CYS A 33 -1.63 2.72 0.83
CA CYS A 33 -0.18 2.70 0.68
C CYS A 33 0.37 1.31 0.99
N CYS A 34 1.25 0.80 0.13
CA CYS A 34 1.88 -0.51 0.31
C CYS A 34 2.76 -0.62 1.57
N TRP A 35 3.20 0.51 2.14
CA TRP A 35 3.99 0.54 3.38
C TRP A 35 3.14 0.68 4.65
N THR A 36 1.81 0.80 4.52
CA THR A 36 0.87 0.85 5.65
C THR A 36 0.13 -0.47 5.79
N THR A 37 0.87 -1.56 5.99
CA THR A 37 0.36 -2.94 5.93
C THR A 37 -0.73 -3.25 6.95
N ASP A 38 -0.76 -2.55 8.08
CA ASP A 38 -1.72 -2.77 9.17
C ASP A 38 -3.06 -2.05 8.96
N TYR A 39 -3.12 -1.17 7.95
CA TYR A 39 -4.30 -0.35 7.69
C TYR A 39 -5.08 -0.89 6.48
N ARG A 40 -6.04 -1.76 6.77
CA ARG A 40 -6.95 -2.39 5.80
C ARG A 40 -8.39 -2.04 6.11
N PHE A 41 -9.16 -1.71 5.09
CA PHE A 41 -10.52 -1.20 5.23
C PHE A 41 -11.51 -2.02 4.40
N LYS A 42 -12.69 -2.31 4.95
CA LYS A 42 -13.75 -3.05 4.27
C LYS A 42 -14.56 -2.18 3.29
N SER A 43 -14.33 -0.86 3.24
CA SER A 43 -14.97 0.01 2.27
C SER A 43 -14.08 1.19 1.90
N ILE A 44 -14.21 1.66 0.69
CA ILE A 44 -13.49 2.83 0.15
C ILE A 44 -13.81 4.09 0.97
N LYS A 45 -15.05 4.25 1.45
CA LYS A 45 -15.47 5.38 2.29
C LYS A 45 -14.67 5.43 3.60
N LYS A 46 -14.42 4.28 4.24
CA LYS A 46 -13.60 4.19 5.47
C LYS A 46 -12.14 4.50 5.17
N LEU A 47 -11.61 3.97 4.06
CA LEU A 47 -10.26 4.30 3.62
C LEU A 47 -10.11 5.82 3.40
N ARG A 48 -11.01 6.45 2.65
CA ARG A 48 -10.96 7.89 2.35
C ARG A 48 -11.04 8.76 3.60
N ARG A 49 -11.87 8.38 4.59
CA ARG A 49 -11.89 9.06 5.89
C ARG A 49 -10.53 8.98 6.57
N TRP A 50 -9.97 7.80 6.66
CA TRP A 50 -8.64 7.59 7.25
C TRP A 50 -7.55 8.38 6.51
N GLN A 51 -7.54 8.36 5.17
CA GLN A 51 -6.60 9.14 4.37
C GLN A 51 -6.70 10.66 4.68
N ALA A 52 -7.90 11.18 4.80
CA ALA A 52 -8.13 12.58 5.16
C ALA A 52 -7.61 12.93 6.57
N GLU A 53 -7.76 12.02 7.54
CA GLU A 53 -7.19 12.16 8.88
C GLU A 53 -5.66 12.20 8.86
N GLN A 54 -5.01 11.30 8.10
CA GLN A 54 -3.55 11.31 7.95
C GLN A 54 -3.06 12.59 7.26
N LYS A 55 -3.76 13.04 6.22
CA LYS A 55 -3.45 14.30 5.53
C LYS A 55 -3.51 15.49 6.48
N LYS A 56 -4.53 15.56 7.36
CA LYS A 56 -4.65 16.60 8.36
C LYS A 56 -3.47 16.63 9.34
N ILE A 57 -2.94 15.48 9.74
CA ILE A 57 -1.74 15.40 10.59
C ILE A 57 -0.53 16.00 9.87
N PHE A 58 -0.34 15.67 8.60
CA PHE A 58 0.74 16.24 7.79
C PHE A 58 0.64 17.78 7.68
N THR A 59 -0.55 18.33 7.47
CA THR A 59 -0.72 19.81 7.40
C THR A 59 -0.34 20.52 8.69
N GLN A 60 -0.33 19.83 9.82
CA GLN A 60 0.18 20.33 11.11
C GLN A 60 1.71 20.16 11.26
N ASN A 61 2.41 19.78 10.18
CA ASN A 61 3.85 19.49 10.16
C ASN A 61 4.23 18.33 11.08
N LEU A 62 3.31 17.38 11.29
CA LEU A 62 3.51 16.18 12.08
C LEU A 62 3.51 14.93 11.19
N TRP A 63 4.22 13.90 11.64
CA TRP A 63 4.20 12.61 11.00
C TRP A 63 3.06 11.74 11.51
N PRO A 64 2.17 11.24 10.62
CA PRO A 64 1.22 10.20 11.03
C PRO A 64 1.94 8.92 11.46
N GLU A 65 1.42 8.25 12.48
CA GLU A 65 1.98 6.96 12.94
C GLU A 65 2.03 5.92 11.82
N ALA A 66 1.03 5.88 10.97
CA ALA A 66 0.98 5.00 9.81
C ALA A 66 2.14 5.23 8.83
N CYS A 67 2.76 6.41 8.83
CA CYS A 67 3.82 6.80 7.90
C CYS A 67 5.22 6.73 8.50
N LYS A 68 5.40 6.11 9.66
CA LYS A 68 6.69 6.02 10.36
C LYS A 68 7.81 5.35 9.54
N ILE A 69 7.47 4.45 8.62
CA ILE A 69 8.47 3.84 7.73
C ILE A 69 9.10 4.90 6.82
N CYS A 70 8.29 5.76 6.19
CA CYS A 70 8.78 6.89 5.40
C CYS A 70 9.59 7.85 6.25
N MET A 71 9.08 8.22 7.43
CA MET A 71 9.78 9.08 8.39
C MET A 71 11.19 8.55 8.72
N THR A 72 11.29 7.27 9.07
CA THR A 72 12.57 6.64 9.42
C THR A 72 13.52 6.61 8.23
N LYS A 73 13.01 6.28 7.04
CA LYS A 73 13.82 6.25 5.82
C LYS A 73 14.32 7.65 5.44
N GLU A 74 13.49 8.69 5.53
CA GLU A 74 13.90 10.05 5.22
C GLU A 74 14.98 10.57 6.18
N ARG A 75 14.88 10.23 7.46
CA ARG A 75 15.92 10.57 8.45
C ARG A 75 17.29 9.89 8.18
N ASN A 76 17.24 8.68 7.60
CA ASN A 76 18.45 7.86 7.48
C ASN A 76 19.07 7.88 6.07
N THR A 77 18.26 8.09 5.02
CA THR A 77 18.71 7.84 3.64
C THR A 77 18.34 8.94 2.64
N ASN A 78 17.66 9.98 3.06
CA ASN A 78 17.09 11.02 2.18
C ASN A 78 16.17 10.46 1.07
N PHE A 79 15.63 9.25 1.26
CA PHE A 79 14.76 8.58 0.30
C PHE A 79 13.61 7.88 1.03
N SER A 80 12.41 8.02 0.49
CA SER A 80 11.22 7.27 0.90
C SER A 80 10.23 7.17 -0.27
N LEU A 81 9.22 6.31 -0.14
CA LEU A 81 8.13 6.27 -1.10
C LEU A 81 7.44 7.66 -1.22
N ARG A 82 7.25 8.38 -0.12
CA ARG A 82 6.68 9.73 -0.13
C ARG A 82 7.52 10.70 -0.96
N VAL A 83 8.85 10.69 -0.78
CA VAL A 83 9.77 11.54 -1.56
C VAL A 83 9.70 11.22 -3.04
N GLU A 84 9.72 9.93 -3.40
CA GLU A 84 9.59 9.47 -4.76
C GLU A 84 8.27 9.92 -5.39
N GLN A 85 7.16 9.71 -4.69
CA GLN A 85 5.84 10.14 -5.16
C GLN A 85 5.77 11.64 -5.41
N ILE A 86 6.29 12.47 -4.51
CA ILE A 86 6.30 13.93 -4.69
C ILE A 86 7.22 14.36 -5.83
N LYS A 87 8.40 13.76 -5.96
CA LYS A 87 9.41 14.22 -6.91
C LYS A 87 9.23 13.66 -8.32
N GLU A 88 8.78 12.44 -8.46
CA GLU A 88 8.73 11.75 -9.74
C GLU A 88 7.31 11.61 -10.30
N ASN A 89 6.36 11.19 -9.47
CA ASN A 89 5.02 10.85 -9.94
C ASN A 89 4.03 12.04 -9.88
N TYR A 90 4.17 12.89 -8.86
CA TYR A 90 3.26 14.03 -8.65
C TYR A 90 4.05 15.32 -8.37
N PRO A 91 4.91 15.79 -9.31
CA PRO A 91 5.63 17.02 -9.13
C PRO A 91 4.65 18.20 -9.00
N GLY A 92 4.85 19.02 -7.97
CA GLY A 92 3.95 20.13 -7.67
C GLY A 92 2.75 19.77 -6.78
N TYR A 93 2.69 18.54 -6.23
CA TYR A 93 1.66 18.18 -5.26
C TYR A 93 1.58 19.19 -4.12
N ASN A 94 0.38 19.68 -3.87
CA ASN A 94 0.07 20.60 -2.77
C ASN A 94 -1.16 20.08 -2.01
N PRO A 95 -1.03 19.66 -0.75
CA PRO A 95 -2.11 19.07 0.03
C PRO A 95 -3.26 20.03 0.33
N LEU A 96 -3.02 21.35 0.26
CA LEU A 96 -4.05 22.36 0.59
C LEU A 96 -5.08 22.53 -0.54
N ILE A 97 -4.69 22.24 -1.78
CA ILE A 97 -5.55 22.43 -2.96
C ILE A 97 -5.88 21.14 -3.68
N SER A 98 -5.16 20.05 -3.38
CA SER A 98 -5.42 18.75 -4.00
C SER A 98 -6.75 18.19 -3.55
N GLN A 99 -7.54 17.70 -4.51
CA GLN A 99 -8.79 17.00 -4.27
C GLN A 99 -8.53 15.49 -4.28
N PRO A 100 -9.16 14.73 -3.38
CA PRO A 100 -9.11 13.27 -3.43
C PRO A 100 -9.65 12.76 -4.77
N ASN A 101 -8.79 12.06 -5.51
CA ASN A 101 -9.13 11.42 -6.77
C ASN A 101 -8.38 10.10 -6.88
N ILE A 102 -8.88 9.16 -7.66
CA ILE A 102 -8.18 7.90 -7.92
C ILE A 102 -7.40 8.08 -9.23
N LEU A 103 -6.12 8.38 -9.12
CA LEU A 103 -5.19 8.46 -10.25
C LEU A 103 -4.39 7.18 -10.43
N GLN A 104 -4.18 6.44 -9.33
CA GLN A 104 -3.47 5.17 -9.33
C GLN A 104 -4.22 4.16 -8.48
N SER A 105 -4.34 2.93 -9.00
CA SER A 105 -4.92 1.81 -8.29
C SER A 105 -4.20 0.52 -8.62
N GLN A 106 -3.91 -0.27 -7.59
CA GLN A 106 -3.48 -1.65 -7.74
C GLN A 106 -4.60 -2.57 -7.27
N VAL A 107 -5.03 -3.47 -8.13
CA VAL A 107 -6.09 -4.43 -7.82
C VAL A 107 -5.53 -5.84 -7.87
N SER A 108 -5.48 -6.50 -6.73
CA SER A 108 -5.11 -7.90 -6.64
C SER A 108 -6.33 -8.76 -6.95
N LEU A 109 -6.40 -9.32 -8.16
CA LEU A 109 -7.60 -9.99 -8.66
C LEU A 109 -7.76 -11.40 -8.10
N LYS A 110 -6.65 -12.11 -7.88
CA LYS A 110 -6.66 -13.50 -7.40
C LYS A 110 -5.35 -13.86 -6.70
N ASN A 111 -5.41 -14.85 -5.85
CA ASN A 111 -4.24 -15.51 -5.28
C ASN A 111 -4.19 -17.03 -5.58
N LEU A 112 -5.11 -17.52 -6.40
CA LEU A 112 -5.02 -18.85 -6.99
C LEU A 112 -3.99 -18.82 -8.12
N CYS A 113 -2.84 -19.45 -7.91
CA CYS A 113 -1.76 -19.50 -8.88
C CYS A 113 -0.98 -20.81 -8.71
N ASN A 114 -0.84 -21.57 -9.76
CA ASN A 114 -0.06 -22.81 -9.79
C ASN A 114 1.44 -22.58 -10.03
N LEU A 115 1.86 -21.33 -10.23
CA LEU A 115 3.27 -20.99 -10.43
C LEU A 115 3.94 -20.71 -9.08
N ALA A 116 5.14 -21.21 -8.90
CA ALA A 116 5.98 -21.02 -7.74
C ALA A 116 7.09 -19.99 -8.02
N CYS A 117 6.71 -18.76 -8.31
CA CYS A 117 7.66 -17.69 -8.60
C CYS A 117 8.42 -17.26 -7.34
N ILE A 118 9.74 -17.10 -7.45
CA ILE A 118 10.63 -16.73 -6.32
C ILE A 118 10.28 -15.40 -5.65
N ILE A 119 9.58 -14.51 -6.36
CA ILE A 119 9.16 -13.20 -5.84
C ILE A 119 7.78 -13.25 -5.18
N CYS A 120 7.05 -14.35 -5.31
CA CYS A 120 5.72 -14.47 -4.73
C CYS A 120 5.77 -14.86 -3.27
N THR A 121 4.73 -14.46 -2.56
CA THR A 121 4.53 -14.82 -1.16
C THR A 121 3.48 -15.94 -1.05
N PRO A 122 3.47 -16.74 0.02
CA PRO A 122 2.46 -17.77 0.22
C PRO A 122 1.01 -17.24 0.27
N THR A 123 0.82 -15.98 0.67
CA THR A 123 -0.50 -15.33 0.65
C THR A 123 -0.93 -14.87 -0.75
N SER A 124 0.03 -14.74 -1.65
CA SER A 124 -0.18 -14.26 -3.03
C SER A 124 -0.15 -15.37 -4.07
N SER A 125 0.18 -16.60 -3.68
CA SER A 125 0.29 -17.74 -4.60
C SER A 125 0.02 -19.05 -3.89
N SER A 126 -1.00 -19.80 -4.33
CA SER A 126 -1.30 -21.14 -3.83
C SER A 126 -0.14 -22.13 -4.10
N GLY A 127 0.56 -22.00 -5.22
CA GLY A 127 1.71 -22.83 -5.53
C GLY A 127 2.88 -22.65 -4.54
N ILE A 128 3.20 -21.41 -4.18
CA ILE A 128 4.23 -21.13 -3.15
C ILE A 128 3.75 -21.59 -1.77
N TYR A 129 2.48 -21.41 -1.44
CA TYR A 129 1.92 -21.88 -0.18
C TYR A 129 2.06 -23.38 0.00
N ASP A 130 1.70 -24.17 -1.03
CA ASP A 130 1.83 -25.61 -1.00
C ASP A 130 3.29 -26.06 -0.90
N LEU A 131 4.20 -25.42 -1.66
CA LEU A 131 5.63 -25.68 -1.53
C LEU A 131 6.15 -25.34 -0.13
N SER A 132 5.71 -24.25 0.45
CA SER A 132 6.15 -23.83 1.77
C SER A 132 5.73 -24.80 2.88
N LYS A 133 4.53 -25.37 2.79
CA LYS A 133 4.07 -26.42 3.69
C LYS A 133 4.88 -27.71 3.53
N ASN A 134 5.14 -28.12 2.29
CA ASN A 134 5.81 -29.40 2.01
C ASN A 134 7.30 -29.36 2.38
N PHE A 135 7.97 -28.23 2.26
CA PHE A 135 9.41 -28.11 2.47
C PHE A 135 9.80 -27.31 3.73
N ASN A 136 8.84 -26.84 4.49
CA ASN A 136 9.01 -26.15 5.76
C ASN A 136 10.02 -24.97 5.71
N PHE A 137 10.05 -24.22 4.62
CA PHE A 137 10.97 -23.07 4.44
C PHE A 137 10.35 -21.71 4.73
N LEU A 138 9.14 -21.68 5.27
CA LEU A 138 8.52 -20.43 5.67
C LEU A 138 9.24 -19.82 6.86
N PRO A 139 9.50 -18.51 6.83
CA PRO A 139 9.90 -17.80 8.03
C PRO A 139 8.84 -18.00 9.13
N THR A 140 9.30 -18.24 10.36
CA THR A 140 8.44 -18.51 11.53
C THR A 140 7.41 -17.40 11.84
N ASN A 141 7.61 -16.21 11.33
CA ASN A 141 6.70 -15.08 11.46
C ASN A 141 5.53 -15.07 10.44
N TRP A 142 5.44 -16.08 9.56
CA TRP A 142 4.38 -16.22 8.57
C TRP A 142 3.26 -17.16 9.02
N THR A 143 3.23 -17.49 10.28
CA THR A 143 2.42 -18.54 10.86
C THR A 143 1.05 -18.05 11.22
N SER A 144 0.23 -17.54 10.62
CA SER A 144 -1.01 -17.42 11.38
C SER A 144 -2.33 -17.74 10.72
N LYS A 145 -2.51 -17.75 9.49
CA LYS A 145 -3.80 -18.21 8.96
C LYS A 145 -3.59 -18.75 7.55
N ASP A 146 -4.18 -19.89 7.29
CA ASP A 146 -4.33 -20.37 5.93
C ASP A 146 -4.94 -19.24 5.08
N PRO A 147 -4.27 -18.84 3.99
CA PRO A 147 -4.77 -17.77 3.16
C PRO A 147 -6.11 -18.19 2.55
N LYS A 148 -7.08 -17.30 2.57
CA LYS A 148 -8.32 -17.53 1.85
C LYS A 148 -8.03 -17.42 0.35
N TRP A 149 -8.23 -18.51 -0.38
CA TRP A 149 -8.10 -18.51 -1.83
C TRP A 149 -9.32 -17.86 -2.50
N ILE A 150 -9.08 -16.85 -3.29
CA ILE A 150 -10.12 -16.04 -3.90
C ILE A 150 -9.85 -15.90 -5.39
N ASP A 151 -10.85 -16.08 -6.22
CA ASP A 151 -10.74 -15.86 -7.65
C ASP A 151 -11.02 -14.40 -8.04
N SER A 152 -10.69 -14.07 -9.29
CA SER A 152 -10.83 -12.71 -9.80
C SER A 152 -12.29 -12.23 -9.86
N LYS A 153 -13.26 -13.13 -10.06
CA LYS A 153 -14.69 -12.79 -10.15
C LYS A 153 -15.21 -12.30 -8.80
N GLU A 154 -14.85 -12.98 -7.72
CA GLU A 154 -15.25 -12.60 -6.36
C GLU A 154 -14.66 -11.23 -5.98
N THR A 155 -13.37 -11.01 -6.27
CA THR A 155 -12.69 -9.74 -5.97
C THR A 155 -13.30 -8.58 -6.76
N MET A 156 -13.51 -8.75 -8.06
CA MET A 156 -14.11 -7.73 -8.92
C MET A 156 -15.54 -7.39 -8.49
N ALA A 157 -16.34 -8.39 -8.14
CA ALA A 157 -17.70 -8.16 -7.66
C ALA A 157 -17.74 -7.33 -6.36
N LYS A 158 -16.78 -7.53 -5.46
CA LYS A 158 -16.65 -6.72 -4.25
C LYS A 158 -16.20 -5.29 -4.56
N PHE A 159 -15.24 -5.12 -5.45
CA PHE A 159 -14.77 -3.79 -5.87
C PHE A 159 -15.88 -2.98 -6.51
N THR A 160 -16.58 -3.54 -7.51
CA THR A 160 -17.63 -2.85 -8.26
C THR A 160 -18.81 -2.42 -7.39
N ARG A 161 -19.12 -3.16 -6.31
CA ARG A 161 -20.19 -2.78 -5.36
C ARG A 161 -19.83 -1.62 -4.44
N GLN A 162 -18.57 -1.25 -4.33
CA GLN A 162 -18.08 -0.28 -3.36
C GLN A 162 -17.43 0.96 -3.99
N ALA A 163 -17.12 0.90 -5.27
CA ALA A 163 -16.62 2.03 -6.05
C ALA A 163 -17.75 2.96 -6.51
#